data_b1e6a4e1551881041bc0ae5509a8f40d
#
_entry.id   b1e6a4e1551881041bc0ae5509a8f40d
#
_cell.length_a   1.000
_cell.length_b   1.000
_cell.length_c   1.000
_cell.angle_alpha   90.00
_cell.angle_beta   90.00
_cell.angle_gamma   90.00
#
_symmetry.space_group_name_H-M   'P 1'
#
loop_
_entity.id
_entity.type
_entity.pdbx_description
1 polymer ?
#
loop_
_entity_poly.entity_id
_entity_poly.type
_entity_poly.pdbx_seq_one_letter_code
_entity_poly.pdbx_strand_id
1 'polypeptide(L)'
;WVGNYVLMSYGDGAVMGVPAHDERDFAFALKYDLPIKQVIALRAPSEMFNTSRWQDWYAQKDDVVCLNSGKYDGLSHEEAVDAVAKDVEQMGIGAIKTTYRLRDWGISRQRYWGTPIPIMW
;
A
#
# COMPACT_ATOMS: atom_id res chain seq x y z
N TRP A 1 -2.03 -10.20 13.41
CA TRP A 1 -1.70 -11.31 12.51
C TRP A 1 -0.24 -11.27 12.08
N VAL A 2 0.36 -12.42 11.86
CA VAL A 2 1.71 -12.55 11.31
C VAL A 2 1.58 -13.18 9.92
N GLY A 3 1.95 -12.43 8.90
CA GLY A 3 1.90 -12.87 7.50
C GLY A 3 3.32 -13.11 6.97
N ASN A 4 3.54 -14.22 6.31
CA ASN A 4 4.85 -14.57 5.70
C ASN A 4 5.14 -13.79 4.40
N TYR A 5 4.18 -13.03 3.89
CA TYR A 5 4.32 -12.20 2.69
C TYR A 5 4.70 -10.74 3.01
N VAL A 6 4.75 -10.38 4.29
CA VAL A 6 5.18 -9.03 4.73
C VAL A 6 6.69 -8.94 4.68
N LEU A 7 7.21 -7.94 3.96
CA LEU A 7 8.65 -7.72 3.84
C LEU A 7 9.18 -7.03 5.11
N MET A 8 10.20 -7.60 5.73
CA MET A 8 10.84 -7.06 6.95
C MET A 8 11.47 -5.68 6.74
N SER A 9 11.87 -5.36 5.50
CA SER A 9 12.45 -4.07 5.11
C SER A 9 11.41 -2.98 4.84
N TYR A 10 10.11 -3.29 4.94
CA TYR A 10 9.02 -2.36 4.68
C TYR A 10 8.29 -2.05 5.98
N GLY A 11 8.13 -0.74 6.29
CA GLY A 11 7.42 -0.31 7.48
C GLY A 11 8.00 -0.84 8.79
N ASP A 12 9.32 -1.04 8.85
CA ASP A 12 10.01 -1.64 10.01
C ASP A 12 9.46 -3.02 10.41
N GLY A 13 8.93 -3.76 9.42
CA GLY A 13 8.35 -5.10 9.62
C GLY A 13 6.91 -5.12 10.10
N ALA A 14 6.29 -3.95 10.28
CA ALA A 14 4.88 -3.84 10.62
C ALA A 14 4.15 -2.94 9.60
N VAL A 15 3.08 -3.45 9.03
CA VAL A 15 2.25 -2.74 8.05
C VAL A 15 0.78 -2.83 8.42
N MET A 16 0.01 -1.86 7.98
CA MET A 16 -1.44 -1.90 8.11
C MET A 16 -2.02 -2.77 7.00
N GLY A 17 -2.83 -3.76 7.34
CA GLY A 17 -3.57 -4.57 6.38
C GLY A 17 -4.69 -3.76 5.73
N VAL A 18 -4.88 -3.93 4.42
CA VAL A 18 -5.91 -3.25 3.62
C VAL A 18 -6.70 -4.26 2.80
N PRO A 19 -7.48 -5.14 3.44
CA PRO A 19 -8.09 -6.29 2.78
C PRO A 19 -9.08 -5.93 1.67
N ALA A 20 -9.65 -4.74 1.66
CA ALA A 20 -10.56 -4.33 0.59
C ALA A 20 -9.84 -3.80 -0.67
N HIS A 21 -8.56 -3.39 -0.57
CA HIS A 21 -7.86 -2.64 -1.61
C HIS A 21 -6.43 -3.11 -1.89
N ASP A 22 -6.03 -4.25 -1.32
CA ASP A 22 -4.80 -4.97 -1.62
C ASP A 22 -5.13 -6.44 -1.89
N GLU A 23 -4.71 -6.96 -3.05
CA GLU A 23 -5.05 -8.30 -3.51
C GLU A 23 -4.58 -9.41 -2.56
N ARG A 24 -3.38 -9.25 -1.97
CA ARG A 24 -2.81 -10.25 -1.05
C ARG A 24 -3.53 -10.25 0.28
N ASP A 25 -3.83 -9.06 0.80
CA ASP A 25 -4.60 -8.89 2.03
C ASP A 25 -6.06 -9.36 1.84
N PHE A 26 -6.63 -9.14 0.65
CA PHE A 26 -7.96 -9.64 0.30
C PHE A 26 -8.00 -11.19 0.31
N ALA A 27 -7.04 -11.83 -0.36
CA ALA A 27 -6.94 -13.29 -0.36
C ALA A 27 -6.70 -13.85 1.05
N PHE A 28 -5.89 -13.17 1.84
CA PHE A 28 -5.67 -13.53 3.25
C PHE A 28 -6.96 -13.40 4.07
N ALA A 29 -7.68 -12.31 3.91
CA ALA A 29 -8.93 -12.07 4.62
C ALA A 29 -9.99 -13.11 4.28
N LEU A 30 -10.14 -13.49 3.00
CA LEU A 30 -11.02 -14.58 2.60
C LEU A 30 -10.62 -15.92 3.22
N LYS A 31 -9.33 -16.24 3.20
CA LYS A 31 -8.81 -17.50 3.76
C LYS A 31 -9.08 -17.67 5.25
N TYR A 32 -9.05 -16.57 6.00
CA TYR A 32 -9.16 -16.58 7.46
C TYR A 32 -10.49 -16.00 7.97
N ASP A 33 -11.46 -15.83 7.06
CA ASP A 33 -12.80 -15.30 7.37
C ASP A 33 -12.75 -13.97 8.15
N LEU A 34 -11.88 -13.06 7.69
CA LEU A 34 -11.74 -11.73 8.25
C LEU A 34 -12.69 -10.75 7.56
N PRO A 35 -13.21 -9.75 8.29
CA PRO A 35 -14.10 -8.76 7.70
C PRO A 35 -13.39 -7.92 6.65
N ILE A 36 -14.00 -7.78 5.47
CA ILE A 36 -13.55 -6.93 4.37
C ILE A 36 -14.52 -5.76 4.27
N LYS A 37 -14.03 -4.55 4.57
CA LYS A 37 -14.81 -3.32 4.51
C LYS A 37 -14.31 -2.42 3.40
N GLN A 38 -15.16 -2.12 2.43
CA GLN A 38 -14.85 -1.17 1.38
C GLN A 38 -14.64 0.22 1.95
N VAL A 39 -13.53 0.87 1.65
CA VAL A 39 -13.19 2.23 2.07
C VAL A 39 -12.85 3.16 0.89
N ILE A 40 -12.79 2.63 -0.32
CA ILE A 40 -12.60 3.38 -1.56
C ILE A 40 -13.67 2.95 -2.56
N ALA A 41 -14.26 3.90 -3.29
CA ALA A 41 -15.17 3.66 -4.39
C ALA A 41 -14.79 4.48 -5.61
N LEU A 42 -15.13 4.00 -6.80
CA LEU A 42 -15.05 4.77 -8.03
C LEU A 42 -16.06 5.93 -7.98
N ARG A 43 -15.69 7.10 -8.48
CA ARG A 43 -16.63 8.24 -8.62
C ARG A 43 -17.81 7.92 -9.55
N ALA A 44 -17.54 7.13 -10.58
CA ALA A 44 -18.55 6.62 -11.52
C ALA A 44 -18.50 5.10 -11.48
N PRO A 45 -19.22 4.45 -10.56
CA PRO A 45 -19.15 3.00 -10.41
C PRO A 45 -19.78 2.31 -11.63
N SER A 46 -18.95 1.57 -12.36
CA SER A 46 -19.38 0.64 -13.40
C SER A 46 -19.71 -0.74 -12.84
N GLU A 47 -19.15 -1.05 -11.68
CA GLU A 47 -19.30 -2.32 -10.98
C GLU A 47 -19.47 -2.11 -9.48
N MET A 48 -20.23 -3.01 -8.84
CA MET A 48 -20.41 -2.99 -7.39
C MET A 48 -19.27 -3.74 -6.69
N PHE A 49 -18.88 -3.25 -5.53
CA PHE A 49 -17.93 -3.93 -4.66
C PHE A 49 -18.50 -5.28 -4.18
N ASN A 50 -17.71 -6.34 -4.32
CA ASN A 50 -18.08 -7.68 -3.91
C ASN A 50 -16.94 -8.33 -3.11
N THR A 51 -17.25 -8.84 -1.94
CA THR A 51 -16.26 -9.47 -1.05
C THR A 51 -15.95 -10.92 -1.41
N SER A 52 -16.68 -11.53 -2.35
CA SER A 52 -16.43 -12.93 -2.74
C SER A 52 -15.32 -13.10 -3.77
N ARG A 53 -14.97 -12.05 -4.49
CA ARG A 53 -13.98 -12.10 -5.57
C ARG A 53 -13.27 -10.76 -5.73
N TRP A 54 -11.95 -10.83 -5.88
CA TRP A 54 -11.12 -9.68 -6.23
C TRP A 54 -11.46 -9.11 -7.61
N GLN A 55 -11.40 -7.80 -7.75
CA GLN A 55 -11.52 -7.07 -9.01
C GLN A 55 -10.40 -6.01 -9.07
N ASP A 56 -9.82 -5.83 -10.25
CA ASP A 56 -8.61 -4.98 -10.42
C ASP A 56 -8.82 -3.52 -10.02
N TRP A 57 -10.04 -3.00 -10.14
CA TRP A 57 -10.35 -1.64 -9.75
C TRP A 57 -10.27 -1.40 -8.22
N TYR A 58 -10.28 -2.46 -7.39
CA TYR A 58 -10.14 -2.30 -5.93
C TYR A 58 -8.81 -1.67 -5.55
N ALA A 59 -7.75 -1.85 -6.35
CA ALA A 59 -6.43 -1.24 -6.14
C ALA A 59 -6.25 0.10 -6.88
N GLN A 60 -7.29 0.60 -7.55
CA GLN A 60 -7.22 1.86 -8.31
C GLN A 60 -7.07 3.06 -7.38
N LYS A 61 -6.28 4.06 -7.82
CA LYS A 61 -6.04 5.30 -7.08
C LYS A 61 -6.63 6.53 -7.76
N ASP A 62 -6.87 6.43 -9.06
CA ASP A 62 -7.42 7.50 -9.88
C ASP A 62 -8.94 7.42 -9.92
N ASP A 63 -9.62 8.56 -9.98
CA ASP A 63 -11.08 8.68 -10.02
C ASP A 63 -11.82 7.95 -8.89
N VAL A 64 -11.21 7.92 -7.72
CA VAL A 64 -11.77 7.29 -6.53
C VAL A 64 -12.08 8.31 -5.44
N VAL A 65 -12.97 7.90 -4.54
CA VAL A 65 -13.32 8.66 -3.33
C VAL A 65 -13.34 7.73 -2.13
N CYS A 66 -13.01 8.29 -0.97
CA CYS A 66 -13.14 7.60 0.30
C CYS A 66 -14.62 7.44 0.70
N LEU A 67 -14.92 6.27 1.28
CA LEU A 67 -16.21 6.02 1.92
C LEU A 67 -16.01 5.16 3.18
N ASN A 68 -17.00 5.11 4.06
CA ASN A 68 -16.90 4.41 5.34
C ASN A 68 -15.66 4.78 6.18
N SER A 69 -15.12 5.97 5.97
CA SER A 69 -13.88 6.49 6.56
C SER A 69 -14.12 7.71 7.48
N GLY A 70 -15.38 7.93 7.87
CA GLY A 70 -15.80 9.01 8.78
C GLY A 70 -15.52 10.39 8.19
N LYS A 71 -14.69 11.17 8.86
CA LYS A 71 -14.38 12.56 8.42
C LYS A 71 -13.63 12.66 7.09
N TYR A 72 -13.13 11.55 6.58
CA TYR A 72 -12.43 11.50 5.29
C TYR A 72 -13.34 11.07 4.13
N ASP A 73 -14.62 10.81 4.38
CA ASP A 73 -15.57 10.41 3.34
C ASP A 73 -15.67 11.48 2.25
N GLY A 74 -15.70 11.05 1.00
CA GLY A 74 -15.81 11.92 -0.17
C GLY A 74 -14.47 12.54 -0.65
N LEU A 75 -13.40 12.42 0.11
CA LEU A 75 -12.08 12.89 -0.32
C LEU A 75 -11.50 12.01 -1.44
N SER A 76 -10.77 12.63 -2.36
CA SER A 76 -9.94 11.93 -3.33
C SER A 76 -8.76 11.26 -2.66
N HIS A 77 -8.02 10.44 -3.40
CA HIS A 77 -6.83 9.77 -2.87
C HIS A 77 -5.80 10.77 -2.31
N GLU A 78 -5.48 11.82 -3.06
CA GLU A 78 -4.48 12.82 -2.64
C GLU A 78 -4.95 13.62 -1.42
N GLU A 79 -6.21 14.11 -1.46
CA GLU A 79 -6.78 14.85 -0.34
C GLU A 79 -6.85 14.01 0.94
N ALA A 80 -7.17 12.72 0.82
CA ALA A 80 -7.22 11.81 1.95
C ALA A 80 -5.83 11.55 2.55
N VAL A 81 -4.81 11.37 1.71
CA VAL A 81 -3.41 11.20 2.16
C VAL A 81 -2.97 12.43 2.96
N ASP A 82 -3.21 13.62 2.44
CA ASP A 82 -2.83 14.87 3.11
C ASP A 82 -3.59 15.10 4.43
N ALA A 83 -4.89 14.81 4.43
CA ALA A 83 -5.72 14.97 5.62
C ALA A 83 -5.32 14.00 6.73
N VAL A 84 -5.11 12.71 6.39
CA VAL A 84 -4.66 11.70 7.34
C VAL A 84 -3.27 12.02 7.86
N ALA A 85 -2.34 12.43 6.99
CA ALA A 85 -0.98 12.78 7.38
C ALA A 85 -0.96 13.93 8.40
N LYS A 86 -1.74 14.99 8.17
CA LYS A 86 -1.89 16.11 9.10
C LYS A 86 -2.46 15.68 10.46
N ASP A 87 -3.47 14.83 10.45
CA ASP A 87 -4.07 14.36 11.69
C ASP A 87 -3.11 13.50 12.51
N VAL A 88 -2.38 12.60 11.86
CA VAL A 88 -1.37 11.74 12.50
C VAL A 88 -0.23 12.58 13.09
N GLU A 89 0.19 13.63 12.38
CA GLU A 89 1.19 14.57 12.87
C GLU A 89 0.69 15.40 14.06
N GLN A 90 -0.56 15.88 14.01
CA GLN A 90 -1.19 16.61 15.13
C GLN A 90 -1.36 15.74 16.37
N MET A 91 -1.63 14.43 16.20
CA MET A 91 -1.69 13.48 17.30
C MET A 91 -0.30 13.14 17.88
N GLY A 92 0.78 13.55 17.22
CA GLY A 92 2.16 13.26 17.65
C GLY A 92 2.56 11.78 17.53
N ILE A 93 1.83 11.00 16.71
CA ILE A 93 2.07 9.55 16.51
C ILE A 93 2.73 9.21 15.17
N GLY A 94 2.99 10.20 14.35
CA GLY A 94 3.70 10.05 13.08
C GLY A 94 4.11 11.39 12.49
N ALA A 95 4.84 11.32 11.39
CA ALA A 95 5.29 12.48 10.62
C ALA A 95 5.38 12.15 9.13
N ILE A 96 5.23 13.17 8.29
CA ILE A 96 5.46 13.03 6.85
C ILE A 96 6.95 12.80 6.61
N LYS A 97 7.29 11.65 6.02
CA LYS A 97 8.67 11.29 5.68
C LYS A 97 8.81 11.05 4.18
N THR A 98 9.69 11.80 3.55
CA THR A 98 10.06 11.56 2.15
C THR A 98 11.15 10.49 2.10
N THR A 99 10.88 9.39 1.42
CA THR A 99 11.86 8.31 1.22
C THR A 99 12.16 8.18 -0.27
N TYR A 100 13.44 8.32 -0.62
CA TYR A 100 13.88 8.13 -2.00
C TYR A 100 14.08 6.65 -2.29
N ARG A 101 13.35 6.12 -3.28
CA ARG A 101 13.53 4.75 -3.77
C ARG A 101 14.67 4.71 -4.80
N LEU A 102 15.90 4.86 -4.37
CA LEU A 102 17.05 4.49 -5.17
C LEU A 102 17.33 2.99 -4.93
N ARG A 103 17.23 2.21 -5.98
CA ARG A 103 17.80 0.86 -5.96
C ARG A 103 19.30 1.03 -6.15
N ASP A 104 20.07 0.41 -5.26
CA ASP A 104 21.53 0.33 -5.41
C ASP A 104 21.85 -0.18 -6.81
N TRP A 105 22.50 0.65 -7.57
CA TRP A 105 23.01 0.26 -8.87
C TRP A 105 24.23 -0.62 -8.60
N GLY A 106 24.03 -1.94 -8.64
CA GLY A 106 25.08 -2.89 -8.33
C GLY A 106 26.31 -2.64 -9.21
N ILE A 107 27.33 -2.06 -8.60
CA ILE A 107 28.67 -1.89 -9.20
C ILE A 107 29.24 -3.26 -9.63
N SER A 108 28.81 -4.32 -8.97
CA SER A 108 29.19 -5.71 -9.25
C SER A 108 28.38 -6.39 -10.35
N ARG A 109 27.55 -5.66 -11.11
CA ARG A 109 26.91 -6.26 -12.29
C ARG A 109 27.98 -6.73 -13.25
N GLN A 110 28.09 -8.04 -13.42
CA GLN A 110 28.89 -8.67 -14.44
C GLN A 110 28.37 -8.23 -15.81
N ARG A 111 29.01 -7.22 -16.38
CA ARG A 111 28.85 -6.85 -17.77
C ARG A 111 30.05 -7.35 -18.55
N TYR A 112 29.82 -7.84 -19.74
CA TYR A 112 30.86 -8.32 -20.67
C TYR A 112 32.01 -7.32 -20.91
N TRP A 113 31.79 -6.05 -20.56
CA TRP A 113 32.70 -4.91 -20.76
C TRP A 113 33.23 -4.31 -19.45
N GLY A 114 32.98 -4.90 -18.32
CA GLY A 114 33.39 -4.34 -17.03
C GLY A 114 34.80 -4.75 -16.63
N THR A 115 35.57 -3.81 -16.11
CA THR A 115 36.78 -4.14 -15.36
C THR A 115 36.35 -4.93 -14.11
N PRO A 116 36.94 -6.11 -13.84
CA PRO A 116 36.63 -6.84 -12.62
C PRO A 116 36.98 -6.00 -11.41
N ILE A 117 36.03 -5.82 -10.48
CA ILE A 117 36.28 -5.17 -9.20
C ILE A 117 36.75 -6.26 -8.23
N PRO A 118 37.97 -6.20 -7.74
CA PRO A 118 38.46 -7.18 -6.75
C PRO A 118 37.72 -6.94 -5.43
N ILE A 119 37.00 -7.96 -4.97
CA ILE A 119 36.36 -7.97 -3.65
C ILE A 119 37.27 -8.81 -2.76
N MET A 120 37.79 -8.18 -1.70
CA MET A 120 38.46 -8.90 -0.62
C MET A 120 37.44 -9.25 0.45
N TRP A 121 37.49 -10.50 0.89
CA TRP A 121 36.65 -11.04 1.98
C TRP A 121 37.37 -10.89 3.31
#